data_ccbc851094702ee4fdf99245897a2832
#
_entry.id   ccbc851094702ee4fdf99245897a2832
#
_cell.length_a   1.000
_cell.length_b   1.000
_cell.length_c   1.000
_cell.angle_alpha   90.00
_cell.angle_beta   90.00
_cell.angle_gamma   90.00
#
_symmetry.space_group_name_H-M   'P 1'
#
loop_
_entity.id
_entity.type
_entity.pdbx_description
1 polymer ?
#
loop_
_entity_poly.entity_id
_entity_poly.type
_entity_poly.pdbx_seq_one_letter_code
_entity_poly.pdbx_strand_id
1 'polypeptide(L)'
;MANEVDYFEIGTPNPESSRAFYGGLFGWSFGQPSPQAYSMINESAGGLWDTSDSPLGNWAVFYVHVADVAAAVAKAEQLGATVAMPLVDNGQITFAHLVDPAGNRFAVWHPNAEPAS
;
A
#
# COMPACT_ATOMS: atom_id res chain seq x y z
N MET A 1 13.19 -7.75 -8.71
CA MET A 1 13.29 -9.05 -8.04
C MET A 1 12.14 -9.24 -7.09
N ALA A 2 11.67 -10.48 -6.96
CA ALA A 2 10.57 -10.76 -6.06
C ALA A 2 11.01 -10.66 -4.59
N ASN A 3 10.05 -10.34 -3.72
CA ASN A 3 10.22 -10.29 -2.27
C ASN A 3 11.09 -9.12 -1.79
N GLU A 4 11.14 -8.05 -2.57
CA GLU A 4 11.83 -6.84 -2.16
C GLU A 4 10.85 -5.78 -1.70
N VAL A 5 11.24 -4.99 -0.68
CA VAL A 5 10.49 -3.81 -0.27
C VAL A 5 10.83 -2.69 -1.26
N ASP A 6 9.84 -2.23 -2.02
CA ASP A 6 10.09 -1.23 -3.06
C ASP A 6 9.06 -0.08 -3.05
N TYR A 7 8.25 0.01 -1.99
CA TYR A 7 7.20 1.02 -1.91
C TYR A 7 6.75 1.15 -0.47
N PHE A 8 6.23 2.31 -0.11
CA PHE A 8 5.58 2.48 1.19
C PHE A 8 4.25 3.21 1.01
N GLU A 9 3.39 3.12 2.01
CA GLU A 9 2.09 3.77 1.94
C GLU A 9 1.67 4.26 3.31
N ILE A 10 1.16 5.49 3.34
CA ILE A 10 0.58 6.07 4.54
C ILE A 10 -0.93 6.19 4.30
N GLY A 11 -1.72 5.55 5.17
CA GLY A 11 -3.17 5.70 5.19
C GLY A 11 -3.56 6.60 6.34
N THR A 12 -4.31 7.67 6.06
CA THR A 12 -4.64 8.67 7.06
C THR A 12 -6.01 9.27 6.78
N PRO A 13 -6.81 9.54 7.83
CA PRO A 13 -8.06 10.27 7.66
C PRO A 13 -7.86 11.77 7.45
N ASN A 14 -6.63 12.27 7.59
CA ASN A 14 -6.31 13.68 7.40
C ASN A 14 -5.05 13.85 6.53
N PRO A 15 -5.19 13.65 5.21
CA PRO A 15 -4.03 13.72 4.32
C PRO A 15 -3.43 15.12 4.22
N GLU A 16 -4.22 16.17 4.43
CA GLU A 16 -3.70 17.54 4.42
C GLU A 16 -2.68 17.76 5.54
N SER A 17 -3.01 17.29 6.75
CA SER A 17 -2.08 17.36 7.88
C SER A 17 -0.83 16.55 7.62
N SER A 18 -0.97 15.35 7.04
CA SER A 18 0.17 14.49 6.71
C SER A 18 1.07 15.14 5.66
N ARG A 19 0.49 15.72 4.61
CA ARG A 19 1.28 16.44 3.60
C ARG A 19 2.06 17.60 4.21
N ALA A 20 1.42 18.38 5.07
CA ALA A 20 2.09 19.51 5.73
C ALA A 20 3.24 19.04 6.62
N PHE A 21 3.01 17.96 7.36
CA PHE A 21 4.02 17.43 8.29
C PHE A 21 5.23 16.86 7.55
N TYR A 22 4.99 15.88 6.67
CA TYR A 22 6.10 15.22 5.97
C TYR A 22 6.78 16.12 4.95
N GLY A 23 6.00 16.98 4.30
CA GLY A 23 6.56 17.97 3.39
C GLY A 23 7.43 18.98 4.12
N GLY A 24 6.97 19.46 5.30
CA GLY A 24 7.74 20.39 6.11
C GLY A 24 8.99 19.77 6.71
N LEU A 25 8.88 18.52 7.17
CA LEU A 25 9.99 17.84 7.85
C LEU A 25 11.06 17.36 6.86
N PHE A 26 10.65 16.73 5.78
CA PHE A 26 11.56 16.04 4.86
C PHE A 26 11.65 16.67 3.47
N GLY A 27 10.81 17.66 3.18
CA GLY A 27 10.76 18.23 1.84
C GLY A 27 10.12 17.29 0.81
N TRP A 28 9.33 16.32 1.26
CA TRP A 28 8.67 15.39 0.34
C TRP A 28 7.65 16.11 -0.52
N SER A 29 7.53 15.68 -1.76
CA SER A 29 6.53 16.20 -2.70
C SER A 29 5.35 15.24 -2.80
N PHE A 30 4.17 15.81 -3.09
CA PHE A 30 2.93 15.03 -3.17
C PHE A 30 2.22 15.38 -4.48
N GLY A 31 1.81 14.34 -5.22
CA GLY A 31 1.05 14.54 -6.45
C GLY A 31 -0.40 14.91 -6.18
N GLN A 32 -1.11 15.22 -7.23
CA GLN A 32 -2.54 15.51 -7.13
C GLN A 32 -3.30 14.25 -6.74
N PRO A 33 -4.29 14.37 -5.84
CA PRO A 33 -5.10 13.21 -5.48
C PRO A 33 -5.85 12.64 -6.68
N SER A 34 -5.87 11.32 -6.78
CA SER A 34 -6.68 10.63 -7.78
C SER A 34 -8.16 10.65 -7.37
N PRO A 35 -9.07 10.21 -8.24
CA PRO A 35 -10.49 10.07 -7.86
C PRO A 35 -10.71 9.14 -6.66
N GLN A 36 -9.78 8.23 -6.39
CA GLN A 36 -9.83 7.35 -5.22
C GLN A 36 -9.14 7.96 -4.00
N ALA A 37 -8.83 9.27 -4.05
CA ALA A 37 -8.22 10.02 -2.94
C ALA A 37 -6.83 9.48 -2.57
N TYR A 38 -6.03 9.13 -3.57
CA TYR A 38 -4.68 8.59 -3.41
C TYR A 38 -3.68 9.51 -4.10
N SER A 39 -2.68 9.97 -3.37
CA SER A 39 -1.61 10.83 -3.92
C SER A 39 -0.30 10.07 -3.91
N MET A 40 0.51 10.27 -4.95
CA MET A 40 1.86 9.72 -4.97
C MET A 40 2.81 10.60 -4.17
N ILE A 41 3.78 9.97 -3.50
CA ILE A 41 4.80 10.66 -2.72
C ILE A 41 6.13 10.56 -3.46
N ASN A 42 6.79 11.71 -3.65
CA ASN A 42 8.08 11.78 -4.36
C ASN A 42 8.01 11.02 -5.69
N GLU A 43 7.00 11.34 -6.48
CA GLU A 43 6.70 10.71 -7.77
C GLU A 43 6.19 9.29 -7.61
N SER A 44 7.04 8.31 -7.28
CA SER A 44 6.62 6.92 -7.19
C SER A 44 7.26 6.17 -6.02
N ALA A 45 7.83 6.90 -5.06
CA ALA A 45 8.45 6.25 -3.90
C ALA A 45 7.42 5.67 -2.94
N GLY A 46 6.28 6.33 -2.82
CA GLY A 46 5.23 5.88 -1.93
C GLY A 46 3.88 6.47 -2.26
N GLY A 47 2.90 6.21 -1.42
CA GLY A 47 1.54 6.69 -1.60
C GLY A 47 0.94 7.23 -0.31
N LEU A 48 0.03 8.17 -0.46
CA LEU A 48 -0.76 8.75 0.64
C LEU A 48 -2.23 8.48 0.32
N TRP A 49 -2.89 7.71 1.16
CA TRP A 49 -4.28 7.31 0.98
C TRP A 49 -5.17 8.00 2.00
N ASP A 50 -6.18 8.70 1.52
CA ASP A 50 -7.18 9.33 2.37
C ASP A 50 -8.17 8.26 2.82
N THR A 51 -8.15 7.95 4.12
CA THR A 51 -9.03 6.93 4.71
C THR A 51 -10.19 7.55 5.48
N SER A 52 -10.49 8.85 5.27
CA SER A 52 -11.53 9.55 6.03
C SER A 52 -12.92 8.94 5.84
N ASP A 53 -13.19 8.37 4.67
CA ASP A 53 -14.48 7.74 4.37
C ASP A 53 -14.49 6.23 4.66
N SER A 54 -13.46 5.74 5.37
CA SER A 54 -13.29 4.30 5.56
C SER A 54 -13.01 4.01 7.02
N PRO A 55 -13.53 2.91 7.57
CA PRO A 55 -13.20 2.49 8.93
C PRO A 55 -11.83 1.82 9.04
N LEU A 56 -11.01 1.83 7.99
CA LEU A 56 -9.75 1.10 7.95
C LEU A 56 -8.67 1.67 8.88
N GLY A 57 -8.82 2.93 9.34
CA GLY A 57 -7.89 3.51 10.29
C GLY A 57 -6.64 4.10 9.64
N ASN A 58 -5.58 4.20 10.43
CA ASN A 58 -4.31 4.76 9.99
C ASN A 58 -3.28 3.66 9.82
N TRP A 59 -2.37 3.85 8.87
CA TRP A 59 -1.22 2.95 8.74
C TRP A 59 -0.04 3.66 8.08
N ALA A 60 1.14 3.12 8.33
CA ALA A 60 2.35 3.44 7.60
C ALA A 60 3.01 2.09 7.36
N VAL A 61 2.91 1.59 6.15
CA VAL A 61 3.30 0.21 5.82
C VAL A 61 4.26 0.19 4.66
N PHE A 62 5.11 -0.83 4.63
CA PHE A 62 5.92 -1.11 3.46
C PHE A 62 5.19 -2.12 2.57
N TYR A 63 5.52 -2.08 1.29
CA TYR A 63 5.01 -2.99 0.28
C TYR A 63 6.13 -3.90 -0.19
N VAL A 64 5.87 -5.20 -0.20
CA VAL A 64 6.80 -6.19 -0.72
C VAL A 64 6.34 -6.59 -2.12
N HIS A 65 7.23 -6.48 -3.08
CA HIS A 65 6.97 -6.89 -4.45
C HIS A 65 7.10 -8.42 -4.53
N VAL A 66 5.99 -9.08 -4.81
CA VAL A 66 5.93 -10.55 -4.90
C VAL A 66 5.57 -10.98 -6.31
N ALA A 67 5.85 -12.21 -6.64
CA ALA A 67 5.53 -12.74 -7.96
C ALA A 67 4.02 -12.95 -8.14
N ASP A 68 3.31 -13.33 -7.07
CA ASP A 68 1.89 -13.65 -7.10
C ASP A 68 1.28 -13.33 -5.74
N VAL A 69 0.43 -12.30 -5.69
CA VAL A 69 -0.18 -11.85 -4.44
C VAL A 69 -1.08 -12.94 -3.84
N ALA A 70 -1.89 -13.61 -4.65
CA ALA A 70 -2.78 -14.65 -4.14
C ALA A 70 -2.00 -15.77 -3.45
N ALA A 71 -0.90 -16.21 -4.07
CA ALA A 71 -0.04 -17.24 -3.50
C ALA A 71 0.65 -16.75 -2.23
N ALA A 72 1.11 -15.49 -2.21
CA ALA A 72 1.75 -14.90 -1.03
C ALA A 72 0.77 -14.81 0.13
N VAL A 73 -0.47 -14.41 -0.12
CA VAL A 73 -1.51 -14.32 0.92
C VAL A 73 -1.78 -15.71 1.51
N ALA A 74 -1.95 -16.72 0.66
CA ALA A 74 -2.22 -18.08 1.12
C ALA A 74 -1.07 -18.61 1.99
N LYS A 75 0.16 -18.39 1.55
CA LYS A 75 1.34 -18.81 2.32
C LYS A 75 1.46 -18.05 3.63
N ALA A 76 1.19 -16.75 3.61
CA ALA A 76 1.23 -15.93 4.81
C ALA A 76 0.24 -16.43 5.86
N GLU A 77 -0.97 -16.77 5.45
CA GLU A 77 -1.97 -17.32 6.37
C GLU A 77 -1.51 -18.63 6.98
N GLN A 78 -0.87 -19.51 6.20
CA GLN A 78 -0.29 -20.74 6.71
C GLN A 78 0.79 -20.47 7.76
N LEU A 79 1.50 -19.33 7.64
CA LEU A 79 2.55 -18.95 8.57
C LEU A 79 2.05 -18.12 9.76
N GLY A 80 0.75 -17.90 9.86
CA GLY A 80 0.14 -17.24 11.01
C GLY A 80 -0.29 -15.81 10.80
N ALA A 81 -0.25 -15.31 9.57
CA ALA A 81 -0.72 -13.97 9.27
C ALA A 81 -2.24 -13.90 9.18
N THR A 82 -2.79 -12.72 9.40
CA THR A 82 -4.21 -12.44 9.13
C THR A 82 -4.31 -11.44 7.99
N VAL A 83 -5.46 -11.43 7.31
CA VAL A 83 -5.70 -10.53 6.19
C VAL A 83 -6.38 -9.26 6.72
N ALA A 84 -5.72 -8.11 6.55
CA ALA A 84 -6.30 -6.82 6.93
C ALA A 84 -7.11 -6.22 5.78
N MET A 85 -6.64 -6.39 4.55
CA MET A 85 -7.35 -5.97 3.35
C MET A 85 -7.20 -7.07 2.32
N PRO A 86 -8.32 -7.74 1.93
CA PRO A 86 -8.24 -8.82 0.94
C PRO A 86 -7.69 -8.32 -0.40
N LEU A 87 -7.25 -9.26 -1.22
CA LEU A 87 -6.68 -8.98 -2.52
C LEU A 87 -7.56 -8.01 -3.32
N VAL A 88 -6.92 -6.95 -3.82
CA VAL A 88 -7.55 -5.96 -4.68
C VAL A 88 -6.80 -5.95 -6.01
N ASP A 89 -7.55 -6.07 -7.10
CA ASP A 89 -7.05 -5.90 -8.45
C ASP A 89 -7.67 -4.61 -8.99
N ASN A 90 -6.83 -3.57 -9.19
CA ASN A 90 -7.34 -2.28 -9.66
C ASN A 90 -7.13 -2.08 -11.16
N GLY A 91 -6.79 -3.14 -11.89
CA GLY A 91 -6.55 -3.11 -13.33
C GLY A 91 -5.10 -2.90 -13.70
N GLN A 92 -4.30 -2.30 -12.85
CA GLN A 92 -2.87 -2.04 -13.08
C GLN A 92 -2.00 -2.86 -12.17
N ILE A 93 -2.38 -2.96 -10.90
CA ILE A 93 -1.66 -3.75 -9.91
C ILE A 93 -2.65 -4.61 -9.12
N THR A 94 -2.11 -5.64 -8.49
CA THR A 94 -2.82 -6.45 -7.51
C THR A 94 -2.09 -6.31 -6.19
N PHE A 95 -2.82 -6.11 -5.11
CA PHE A 95 -2.21 -5.92 -3.79
C PHE A 95 -3.13 -6.45 -2.69
N ALA A 96 -2.55 -6.64 -1.50
CA ALA A 96 -3.30 -7.01 -0.30
C ALA A 96 -2.56 -6.47 0.92
N HIS A 97 -3.28 -6.20 1.99
CA HIS A 97 -2.70 -5.84 3.28
C HIS A 97 -2.83 -7.03 4.23
N LEU A 98 -1.73 -7.31 4.93
CA LEU A 98 -1.63 -8.43 5.86
C LEU A 98 -1.15 -7.93 7.21
N VAL A 99 -1.37 -8.75 8.24
CA VAL A 99 -0.85 -8.50 9.59
C VAL A 99 -0.04 -9.72 9.98
N ASP A 100 1.21 -9.51 10.37
CA ASP A 100 2.07 -10.61 10.77
C ASP A 100 1.66 -11.18 12.14
N PRO A 101 2.22 -12.32 12.56
CA PRO A 101 1.82 -12.93 13.85
C PRO A 101 2.00 -12.04 15.07
N ALA A 102 2.89 -11.04 15.00
CA ALA A 102 3.12 -10.10 16.11
C ALA A 102 2.22 -8.87 16.06
N GLY A 103 1.41 -8.73 15.01
CA GLY A 103 0.48 -7.61 14.88
C GLY A 103 0.96 -6.47 14.00
N ASN A 104 2.03 -6.65 13.24
CA ASN A 104 2.54 -5.61 12.35
C ASN A 104 1.88 -5.71 10.98
N ARG A 105 1.37 -4.58 10.50
CA ARG A 105 0.72 -4.50 9.18
C ARG A 105 1.77 -4.24 8.10
N PHE A 106 1.60 -4.90 6.98
CA PHE A 106 2.40 -4.69 5.77
C PHE A 106 1.55 -5.04 4.56
N ALA A 107 2.09 -4.83 3.37
CA ALA A 107 1.38 -5.13 2.15
C ALA A 107 2.26 -5.91 1.18
N VAL A 108 1.61 -6.63 0.28
CA VAL A 108 2.26 -7.34 -0.83
C VAL A 108 1.60 -6.89 -2.13
N TRP A 109 2.37 -6.86 -3.22
CA TRP A 109 1.84 -6.39 -4.49
C TRP A 109 2.61 -6.97 -5.66
N HIS A 110 1.98 -6.94 -6.82
CA HIS A 110 2.65 -7.16 -8.09
C HIS A 110 1.95 -6.36 -9.18
N PRO A 111 2.67 -5.93 -10.22
CA PRO A 111 2.00 -5.33 -11.36
C PRO A 111 1.21 -6.40 -12.11
N ASN A 112 0.07 -6.01 -12.69
CA ASN A 112 -0.69 -6.92 -13.51
C ASN A 112 0.03 -7.12 -14.85
N ALA A 113 -0.08 -8.32 -15.39
CA ALA A 113 0.47 -8.57 -16.70
C ALA A 113 -0.21 -7.67 -17.73
N GLU A 114 0.59 -7.12 -18.64
CA GLU A 114 0.01 -6.34 -19.73
C GLU A 114 -0.83 -7.24 -20.62
N PRO A 115 -1.97 -6.74 -21.13
CA PRO A 115 -2.76 -7.52 -22.06
C PRO A 115 -1.91 -7.88 -23.28
N ALA A 116 -2.07 -9.10 -23.77
CA ALA A 116 -1.44 -9.49 -25.02
C ALA A 116 -1.98 -8.62 -26.14
N SER A 117 -1.09 -7.96 -26.83
CA SER A 117 -1.48 -7.09 -27.93
C SER A 117 -1.52 -7.84 -29.24
#